data_520de30e68ffe22fb1b9b34f6ad787d3
#
_entry.id   520de30e68ffe22fb1b9b34f6ad787d3
#
_cell.length_a   1.000
_cell.length_b   1.000
_cell.length_c   1.000
_cell.angle_alpha   90.00
_cell.angle_beta   90.00
_cell.angle_gamma   90.00
#
_symmetry.space_group_name_H-M   'P 1'
#
loop_
_entity.id
_entity.type
_entity.pdbx_description
1 polymer ?
#
loop_
_entity_poly.entity_id
_entity_poly.type
_entity_poly.pdbx_seq_one_letter_code
_entity_poly.pdbx_strand_id
1 'polypeptide(L)'
;MTNDYQIRVLPNIAYSAATVKEYIAREKGIDARTIKGLRILKRSIDARHNPVYVNLTVRIFVNEEPPATEYVVTHYPDVSSGERVIVVGEGPGGLFAALRLIEHGLRPIVIERGKDVHERKRDLSKITKTQKVDPQSNYCYGEGGAGAYSDGKLYTRSKKRGNVEKILNIFCQHGASVDILSDAHPHIGTDRLPRVIENMRNTILTCGGEVHHLTHMTRLLLQGDTVVGIEAQGVESGEQLTFRGPVILATGHSARDVYRYLAESGIEVEAKGLAVGVRLEHPSELIDRIQYHNKQGRGKYLPAAEYSFVTQVDQRGVYSFCMCPGGFIIPAATADRQIVVNGMSPSNRGGQWSNSGMVVELRPEDVEGDGPLKMMDYQERLEADCWQQGNMRQTAPAQRMADFVNGKLSYDLPRSSYAPGLISSPLHFWMPDHVSRRLREGFKFFGSKSRGFLTNEAVVIAVETRTSSPVRILRTPDTLMHVRLRGLFPCGEGAGYAGGIVSAGVDGERCADNCAAYLSSINQ
;
A
#
# COMPACT_ATOMS: atom_id res chain seq x y z
N MET A 1 13.58 -17.56 33.53
CA MET A 1 12.38 -18.38 33.18
C MET A 1 11.44 -17.51 32.35
N THR A 2 11.10 -17.96 31.16
CA THR A 2 10.23 -17.23 30.22
C THR A 2 8.85 -17.82 30.21
N ASN A 3 7.79 -17.00 30.36
CA ASN A 3 6.40 -17.44 30.36
C ASN A 3 5.53 -16.54 29.48
N ASP A 4 4.59 -17.16 28.75
CA ASP A 4 3.63 -16.47 27.90
C ASP A 4 2.25 -16.48 28.57
N TYR A 5 1.60 -15.30 28.64
CA TYR A 5 0.29 -15.12 29.21
C TYR A 5 -0.67 -14.46 28.24
N GLN A 6 -1.90 -14.96 28.20
CA GLN A 6 -3.00 -14.28 27.52
C GLN A 6 -3.83 -13.54 28.56
N ILE A 7 -4.02 -12.24 28.33
CA ILE A 7 -4.80 -11.38 29.20
C ILE A 7 -5.78 -10.52 28.40
N ARG A 8 -6.91 -10.17 29.02
CA ARG A 8 -7.89 -9.25 28.48
C ARG A 8 -8.06 -8.10 29.47
N VAL A 9 -7.64 -6.91 29.07
CA VAL A 9 -7.52 -5.76 29.96
C VAL A 9 -8.17 -4.52 29.39
N LEU A 10 -8.42 -3.52 30.22
CA LEU A 10 -8.89 -2.21 29.77
C LEU A 10 -7.78 -1.45 29.05
N PRO A 11 -8.11 -0.49 28.17
CA PRO A 11 -7.11 0.25 27.37
C PRO A 11 -6.05 0.97 28.22
N ASN A 12 -6.42 1.51 29.39
CA ASN A 12 -5.48 2.18 30.29
C ASN A 12 -4.38 1.26 30.84
N ILE A 13 -4.59 -0.04 30.83
CA ILE A 13 -3.57 -1.05 31.22
C ILE A 13 -2.75 -1.47 29.98
N ALA A 14 -3.41 -1.69 28.86
CA ALA A 14 -2.84 -2.34 27.67
C ALA A 14 -1.70 -1.57 26.98
N TYR A 15 -1.66 -0.25 27.08
CA TYR A 15 -0.75 0.62 26.32
C TYR A 15 0.45 1.15 27.13
N SER A 16 0.76 0.54 28.28
CA SER A 16 1.96 0.81 29.06
C SER A 16 2.58 -0.49 29.55
N ALA A 17 3.86 -0.70 29.25
CA ALA A 17 4.59 -1.88 29.71
C ALA A 17 4.60 -1.99 31.24
N ALA A 18 4.67 -0.86 31.95
CA ALA A 18 4.63 -0.82 33.40
C ALA A 18 3.29 -1.34 33.96
N THR A 19 2.17 -0.84 33.44
CA THR A 19 0.83 -1.25 33.90
C THR A 19 0.50 -2.71 33.54
N VAL A 20 0.98 -3.18 32.37
CA VAL A 20 0.85 -4.62 31.97
C VAL A 20 1.68 -5.49 32.91
N LYS A 21 2.92 -5.08 33.25
CA LYS A 21 3.79 -5.79 34.18
C LYS A 21 3.14 -5.92 35.57
N GLU A 22 2.64 -4.82 36.12
CA GLU A 22 1.97 -4.80 37.42
C GLU A 22 0.71 -5.67 37.42
N TYR A 23 -0.09 -5.60 36.35
CA TYR A 23 -1.29 -6.42 36.19
C TYR A 23 -0.95 -7.92 36.22
N ILE A 24 0.04 -8.36 35.41
CA ILE A 24 0.45 -9.77 35.35
C ILE A 24 1.03 -10.22 36.68
N ALA A 25 1.88 -9.41 37.31
CA ALA A 25 2.48 -9.72 38.61
C ALA A 25 1.40 -10.02 39.66
N ARG A 26 0.39 -9.17 39.75
CA ARG A 26 -0.74 -9.34 40.66
C ARG A 26 -1.60 -10.56 40.32
N GLU A 27 -2.00 -10.71 39.06
CA GLU A 27 -2.90 -11.80 38.62
C GLU A 27 -2.27 -13.19 38.72
N LYS A 28 -0.95 -13.27 38.57
CA LYS A 28 -0.20 -14.55 38.58
C LYS A 28 0.58 -14.80 39.86
N GLY A 29 0.51 -13.87 40.84
CA GLY A 29 1.21 -14.02 42.11
C GLY A 29 2.76 -14.00 41.95
N ILE A 30 3.27 -13.24 40.96
CA ILE A 30 4.70 -13.14 40.67
C ILE A 30 5.21 -11.84 41.31
N ASP A 31 6.37 -11.89 41.99
CA ASP A 31 7.01 -10.67 42.47
C ASP A 31 7.45 -9.81 41.28
N ALA A 32 6.86 -8.62 41.14
CA ALA A 32 7.12 -7.69 40.04
C ALA A 32 8.62 -7.34 39.89
N ARG A 33 9.41 -7.41 40.99
CA ARG A 33 10.86 -7.13 40.98
C ARG A 33 11.65 -8.21 40.23
N THR A 34 11.12 -9.43 40.17
CA THR A 34 11.75 -10.54 39.46
C THR A 34 11.50 -10.50 37.96
N ILE A 35 10.50 -9.76 37.48
CA ILE A 35 10.22 -9.58 36.05
C ILE A 35 11.21 -8.55 35.50
N LYS A 36 12.24 -9.04 34.78
CA LYS A 36 13.31 -8.22 34.19
C LYS A 36 12.90 -7.56 32.89
N GLY A 37 12.00 -8.19 32.12
CA GLY A 37 11.48 -7.66 30.87
C GLY A 37 10.11 -8.19 30.52
N LEU A 38 9.47 -7.51 29.56
CA LEU A 38 8.16 -7.86 29.04
C LEU A 38 8.13 -7.57 27.54
N ARG A 39 7.56 -8.48 26.77
CA ARG A 39 7.26 -8.30 25.33
C ARG A 39 5.80 -8.57 25.04
N ILE A 40 5.20 -7.70 24.24
CA ILE A 40 3.88 -7.94 23.67
C ILE A 40 4.07 -8.79 22.40
N LEU A 41 3.56 -10.02 22.41
CA LEU A 41 3.61 -10.92 21.27
C LEU A 41 2.40 -10.75 20.35
N LYS A 42 1.26 -10.30 20.92
CA LYS A 42 0.04 -10.04 20.16
C LYS A 42 -0.79 -9.00 20.89
N ARG A 43 -1.33 -8.04 20.11
CA ARG A 43 -2.27 -7.03 20.59
C ARG A 43 -3.45 -6.90 19.63
N SER A 44 -4.66 -6.97 20.15
CA SER A 44 -5.88 -6.72 19.38
C SER A 44 -6.96 -6.04 20.23
N ILE A 45 -7.73 -5.16 19.59
CA ILE A 45 -8.81 -4.42 20.24
C ILE A 45 -10.11 -5.19 20.08
N ASP A 46 -10.84 -5.39 21.17
CA ASP A 46 -12.19 -5.94 21.18
C ASP A 46 -13.20 -4.82 21.48
N ALA A 47 -13.73 -4.22 20.42
CA ALA A 47 -14.69 -3.12 20.47
C ALA A 47 -16.14 -3.56 20.15
N ARG A 48 -16.44 -4.85 20.22
CA ARG A 48 -17.81 -5.36 19.97
C ARG A 48 -18.83 -4.87 20.97
N HIS A 49 -18.39 -4.50 22.17
CA HIS A 49 -19.21 -4.02 23.27
C HIS A 49 -18.49 -2.89 24.02
N ASN A 50 -19.27 -2.13 24.81
CA ASN A 50 -18.72 -1.17 25.76
C ASN A 50 -18.77 -1.80 27.18
N PRO A 51 -17.67 -1.78 27.98
CA PRO A 51 -16.38 -1.15 27.68
C PRO A 51 -15.55 -1.92 26.64
N VAL A 52 -14.71 -1.17 25.92
CA VAL A 52 -13.72 -1.74 24.98
C VAL A 52 -12.62 -2.43 25.76
N TYR A 53 -12.22 -3.61 25.33
CA TYR A 53 -11.10 -4.35 25.89
C TYR A 53 -9.97 -4.50 24.87
N VAL A 54 -8.76 -4.73 25.39
CA VAL A 54 -7.59 -5.10 24.60
C VAL A 54 -7.15 -6.51 25.01
N ASN A 55 -7.06 -7.40 24.02
CA ASN A 55 -6.51 -8.73 24.20
C ASN A 55 -5.01 -8.69 23.91
N LEU A 56 -4.20 -9.15 24.87
CA LEU A 56 -2.76 -9.22 24.76
C LEU A 56 -2.29 -10.66 24.94
N THR A 57 -1.29 -11.05 24.15
CA THR A 57 -0.41 -12.17 24.48
C THR A 57 0.93 -11.55 24.87
N VAL A 58 1.37 -11.82 26.08
CA VAL A 58 2.52 -11.16 26.72
C VAL A 58 3.52 -12.22 27.14
N ARG A 59 4.79 -12.02 26.75
CA ARG A 59 5.93 -12.79 27.27
C ARG A 59 6.61 -12.01 28.36
N ILE A 60 6.82 -12.65 29.51
CA ILE A 60 7.61 -12.08 30.61
C ILE A 60 8.90 -12.87 30.82
N PHE A 61 9.96 -12.16 31.23
CA PHE A 61 11.26 -12.69 31.54
C PHE A 61 11.49 -12.56 33.05
N VAL A 62 11.40 -13.71 33.77
CA VAL A 62 11.55 -13.75 35.23
C VAL A 62 12.94 -14.18 35.59
N ASN A 63 13.70 -13.33 36.33
CA ASN A 63 15.11 -13.51 36.69
C ASN A 63 16.04 -13.74 35.47
N GLU A 64 15.64 -13.22 34.30
CA GLU A 64 16.33 -13.41 33.03
C GLU A 64 16.15 -12.13 32.21
N GLU A 65 17.21 -11.62 31.61
CA GLU A 65 17.14 -10.45 30.74
C GLU A 65 16.56 -10.83 29.37
N PRO A 66 15.68 -9.99 28.80
CA PRO A 66 15.17 -10.21 27.46
C PRO A 66 16.30 -10.13 26.42
N PRO A 67 16.19 -10.82 25.27
CA PRO A 67 17.12 -10.64 24.15
C PRO A 67 17.27 -9.15 23.77
N ALA A 68 18.46 -8.76 23.32
CA ALA A 68 18.77 -7.36 22.98
C ALA A 68 17.90 -6.80 21.84
N THR A 69 17.51 -7.65 20.88
CA THR A 69 16.61 -7.28 19.78
C THR A 69 15.30 -8.03 19.88
N GLU A 70 14.21 -7.38 19.45
CA GLU A 70 12.86 -7.98 19.40
C GLU A 70 12.53 -8.57 18.04
N TYR A 71 13.37 -8.35 17.04
CA TYR A 71 13.23 -8.85 15.68
C TYR A 71 14.38 -9.77 15.29
N VAL A 72 14.14 -10.62 14.31
CA VAL A 72 15.15 -11.51 13.71
C VAL A 72 15.95 -10.70 12.70
N VAL A 73 17.29 -10.68 12.91
CA VAL A 73 18.22 -9.96 12.02
C VAL A 73 18.51 -10.80 10.78
N THR A 74 18.38 -10.18 9.61
CA THR A 74 18.82 -10.74 8.32
C THR A 74 20.23 -10.23 8.01
N HIS A 75 21.14 -11.14 7.64
CA HIS A 75 22.52 -10.79 7.27
C HIS A 75 22.64 -10.60 5.76
N TYR A 76 23.28 -9.52 5.36
CA TYR A 76 23.50 -9.14 3.97
C TYR A 76 25.00 -9.13 3.67
N PRO A 77 25.51 -10.09 2.85
CA PRO A 77 26.93 -10.13 2.46
C PRO A 77 27.28 -9.02 1.47
N ASP A 78 28.57 -8.77 1.29
CA ASP A 78 29.08 -7.94 0.18
C ASP A 78 28.90 -8.70 -1.14
N VAL A 79 28.24 -8.02 -2.10
CA VAL A 79 27.93 -8.58 -3.44
C VAL A 79 28.54 -7.76 -4.56
N SER A 80 29.55 -6.92 -4.26
CA SER A 80 30.21 -6.04 -5.24
C SER A 80 30.72 -6.79 -6.48
N SER A 81 31.16 -8.05 -6.31
CA SER A 81 31.62 -8.96 -7.37
C SER A 81 30.55 -9.97 -7.81
N GLY A 82 29.34 -9.91 -7.27
CA GLY A 82 28.25 -10.84 -7.57
C GLY A 82 27.72 -10.68 -8.99
N GLU A 83 27.06 -11.72 -9.48
CA GLU A 83 26.38 -11.70 -10.77
C GLU A 83 25.20 -10.69 -10.71
N ARG A 84 25.06 -9.90 -11.77
CA ARG A 84 24.11 -8.79 -11.83
C ARG A 84 22.70 -9.27 -12.12
N VAL A 85 21.74 -8.73 -11.37
CA VAL A 85 20.30 -8.89 -11.61
C VAL A 85 19.66 -7.50 -11.63
N ILE A 86 18.90 -7.20 -12.67
CA ILE A 86 18.23 -5.91 -12.82
C ILE A 86 16.89 -5.97 -12.13
N VAL A 87 16.61 -4.97 -11.29
CA VAL A 87 15.32 -4.80 -10.61
C VAL A 87 14.71 -3.49 -11.10
N VAL A 88 13.62 -3.56 -11.85
CA VAL A 88 12.95 -2.36 -12.38
C VAL A 88 11.82 -1.96 -11.46
N GLY A 89 11.96 -0.82 -10.81
CA GLY A 89 11.06 -0.26 -9.80
C GLY A 89 11.56 -0.45 -8.37
N GLU A 90 11.61 0.64 -7.62
CA GLU A 90 12.06 0.70 -6.21
C GLU A 90 10.89 0.76 -5.23
N GLY A 91 9.74 0.18 -5.61
CA GLY A 91 8.63 -0.06 -4.70
C GLY A 91 8.89 -1.26 -3.77
N PRO A 92 7.90 -1.65 -2.92
CA PRO A 92 8.08 -2.76 -1.98
C PRO A 92 8.53 -4.06 -2.66
N GLY A 93 7.97 -4.39 -3.84
CA GLY A 93 8.39 -5.57 -4.59
C GLY A 93 9.86 -5.55 -4.97
N GLY A 94 10.34 -4.41 -5.51
CA GLY A 94 11.73 -4.25 -5.94
C GLY A 94 12.71 -4.18 -4.78
N LEU A 95 12.39 -3.44 -3.71
CA LEU A 95 13.27 -3.34 -2.53
C LEU A 95 13.49 -4.70 -1.85
N PHE A 96 12.42 -5.48 -1.63
CA PHE A 96 12.56 -6.82 -1.04
C PHE A 96 13.20 -7.82 -2.00
N ALA A 97 12.97 -7.69 -3.31
CA ALA A 97 13.71 -8.47 -4.31
C ALA A 97 15.21 -8.17 -4.25
N ALA A 98 15.60 -6.89 -4.21
CA ALA A 98 16.99 -6.48 -4.15
C ALA A 98 17.69 -6.99 -2.87
N LEU A 99 17.06 -6.83 -1.70
CA LEU A 99 17.60 -7.36 -0.45
C LEU A 99 17.74 -8.89 -0.49
N ARG A 100 16.74 -9.59 -1.05
CA ARG A 100 16.80 -11.05 -1.17
C ARG A 100 17.86 -11.55 -2.14
N LEU A 101 18.09 -10.82 -3.25
CA LEU A 101 19.22 -11.09 -4.16
C LEU A 101 20.56 -11.01 -3.43
N ILE A 102 20.74 -10.00 -2.56
CA ILE A 102 21.96 -9.87 -1.74
C ILE A 102 22.13 -11.09 -0.83
N GLU A 103 21.07 -11.59 -0.18
CA GLU A 103 21.14 -12.84 0.61
C GLU A 103 21.63 -14.03 -0.22
N HIS A 104 21.35 -14.05 -1.53
CA HIS A 104 21.83 -15.09 -2.48
C HIS A 104 23.23 -14.82 -3.04
N GLY A 105 23.91 -13.75 -2.62
CA GLY A 105 25.23 -13.38 -3.17
C GLY A 105 25.16 -12.72 -4.56
N LEU A 106 23.97 -12.33 -5.01
CA LEU A 106 23.73 -11.67 -6.30
C LEU A 106 23.70 -10.15 -6.14
N ARG A 107 24.21 -9.44 -7.14
CA ARG A 107 24.31 -7.97 -7.17
C ARG A 107 23.05 -7.35 -7.78
N PRO A 108 22.16 -6.73 -7.01
CA PRO A 108 21.01 -6.02 -7.56
C PRO A 108 21.42 -4.70 -8.20
N ILE A 109 20.86 -4.43 -9.38
CA ILE A 109 20.94 -3.14 -10.07
C ILE A 109 19.51 -2.62 -10.13
N VAL A 110 19.16 -1.71 -9.20
CA VAL A 110 17.81 -1.16 -9.07
C VAL A 110 17.66 0.06 -9.97
N ILE A 111 16.60 0.09 -10.78
CA ILE A 111 16.28 1.16 -11.71
C ILE A 111 14.95 1.79 -11.30
N GLU A 112 14.96 3.08 -10.97
CA GLU A 112 13.75 3.83 -10.58
C GLU A 112 13.61 5.10 -11.42
N ARG A 113 12.40 5.29 -12.00
CA ARG A 113 12.14 6.46 -12.85
C ARG A 113 12.06 7.77 -12.07
N GLY A 114 11.56 7.72 -10.85
CA GLY A 114 11.38 8.88 -10.00
C GLY A 114 12.60 9.19 -9.15
N LYS A 115 12.39 10.10 -8.21
CA LYS A 115 13.43 10.63 -7.32
C LYS A 115 13.47 9.85 -6.01
N ASP A 116 14.52 10.12 -5.21
CA ASP A 116 14.60 9.65 -3.84
C ASP A 116 13.46 10.22 -2.95
N VAL A 117 13.27 9.67 -1.77
CA VAL A 117 12.17 10.06 -0.86
C VAL A 117 12.21 11.54 -0.47
N HIS A 118 13.36 12.19 -0.40
CA HIS A 118 13.48 13.59 -0.01
C HIS A 118 13.11 14.55 -1.14
N GLU A 119 13.65 14.32 -2.33
CA GLU A 119 13.33 15.12 -3.51
C GLU A 119 11.90 14.90 -3.97
N ARG A 120 11.42 13.65 -3.95
CA ARG A 120 10.04 13.28 -4.23
C ARG A 120 9.05 14.02 -3.33
N LYS A 121 9.35 14.19 -2.04
CA LYS A 121 8.51 14.98 -1.12
C LYS A 121 8.31 16.43 -1.58
N ARG A 122 9.34 17.02 -2.20
CA ARG A 122 9.25 18.38 -2.78
C ARG A 122 8.31 18.41 -3.98
N ASP A 123 8.37 17.39 -4.84
CA ASP A 123 7.48 17.31 -6.02
C ASP A 123 6.02 17.06 -5.61
N LEU A 124 5.75 16.22 -4.61
CA LEU A 124 4.42 16.04 -4.04
C LEU A 124 3.83 17.35 -3.49
N SER A 125 4.65 18.17 -2.84
CA SER A 125 4.24 19.50 -2.37
C SER A 125 3.85 20.44 -3.52
N LYS A 126 4.46 20.32 -4.69
CA LYS A 126 4.12 21.12 -5.87
C LYS A 126 2.73 20.80 -6.40
N ILE A 127 2.31 19.52 -6.39
CA ILE A 127 0.96 19.13 -6.86
C ILE A 127 -0.10 19.91 -6.09
N THR A 128 0.04 20.01 -4.77
CA THR A 128 -0.90 20.78 -3.93
C THR A 128 -0.88 22.28 -4.21
N LYS A 129 0.32 22.85 -4.42
CA LYS A 129 0.49 24.31 -4.58
C LYS A 129 0.20 24.80 -5.98
N THR A 130 0.63 24.06 -7.00
CA THR A 130 0.56 24.48 -8.41
C THR A 130 -0.50 23.72 -9.21
N GLN A 131 -1.05 22.66 -8.65
CA GLN A 131 -1.99 21.73 -9.28
C GLN A 131 -1.43 21.05 -10.56
N LYS A 132 -0.10 20.95 -10.65
CA LYS A 132 0.60 20.27 -11.74
C LYS A 132 1.19 18.97 -11.23
N VAL A 133 1.00 17.91 -12.01
CA VAL A 133 1.54 16.56 -11.74
C VAL A 133 2.83 16.39 -12.53
N ASP A 134 3.90 15.95 -11.85
CA ASP A 134 5.11 15.50 -12.54
C ASP A 134 4.90 14.04 -12.97
N PRO A 135 4.93 13.72 -14.26
CA PRO A 135 4.66 12.35 -14.74
C PRO A 135 5.77 11.35 -14.38
N GLN A 136 6.91 11.80 -13.89
CA GLN A 136 8.03 10.94 -13.50
C GLN A 136 8.25 10.87 -11.97
N SER A 137 7.76 11.85 -11.22
CA SER A 137 7.92 11.92 -9.76
C SER A 137 6.62 12.37 -9.09
N ASN A 138 5.87 11.44 -8.51
CA ASN A 138 4.55 11.68 -7.93
C ASN A 138 4.22 10.67 -6.82
N TYR A 139 2.96 10.53 -6.41
CA TYR A 139 2.56 9.57 -5.37
C TYR A 139 2.73 8.09 -5.77
N CYS A 140 2.91 7.77 -7.05
CA CYS A 140 3.09 6.40 -7.53
C CYS A 140 4.55 6.08 -7.91
N TYR A 141 5.31 7.07 -8.38
CA TYR A 141 6.68 6.92 -8.86
C TYR A 141 7.70 7.60 -7.95
N GLY A 142 8.88 6.98 -7.86
CA GLY A 142 9.96 7.36 -6.99
C GLY A 142 10.23 6.31 -5.91
N GLU A 143 11.32 6.48 -5.20
CA GLU A 143 11.79 5.58 -4.13
C GLU A 143 10.67 5.17 -3.18
N GLY A 144 10.50 3.87 -2.95
CA GLY A 144 9.44 3.28 -2.14
C GLY A 144 8.09 3.14 -2.82
N GLY A 145 7.95 3.60 -4.09
CA GLY A 145 6.73 3.48 -4.89
C GLY A 145 5.51 4.14 -4.25
N ALA A 146 4.30 3.68 -4.57
CA ALA A 146 3.05 4.17 -4.00
C ALA A 146 2.92 3.90 -2.48
N GLY A 147 3.71 2.94 -1.95
CA GLY A 147 3.73 2.60 -0.53
C GLY A 147 4.32 3.68 0.36
N ALA A 148 5.36 4.40 -0.10
CA ALA A 148 6.13 5.34 0.69
C ALA A 148 5.28 6.45 1.35
N TYR A 149 4.30 6.94 0.62
CA TYR A 149 3.40 8.00 1.05
C TYR A 149 1.95 7.48 1.16
N SER A 150 1.76 6.46 2.02
CA SER A 150 0.47 5.83 2.33
C SER A 150 0.28 5.73 3.85
N ASP A 151 -0.78 5.08 4.33
CA ASP A 151 -0.90 4.70 5.74
C ASP A 151 0.19 3.68 6.15
N GLY A 152 0.83 3.03 5.18
CA GLY A 152 1.85 2.02 5.45
C GLY A 152 1.30 0.77 6.11
N LYS A 153 0.10 0.33 5.72
CA LYS A 153 -0.52 -0.91 6.22
C LYS A 153 0.29 -2.13 5.86
N LEU A 154 0.54 -2.96 6.86
CA LEU A 154 1.33 -4.18 6.75
C LEU A 154 0.49 -5.45 6.93
N TYR A 155 -0.82 -5.31 7.07
CA TYR A 155 -1.72 -6.45 7.15
C TYR A 155 -1.95 -7.07 5.77
N THR A 156 -1.84 -8.40 5.67
CA THR A 156 -2.20 -9.18 4.49
C THR A 156 -3.03 -10.39 4.87
N ARG A 157 -4.04 -10.71 4.06
CA ARG A 157 -4.82 -11.95 4.19
C ARG A 157 -4.08 -13.16 3.58
N SER A 158 -3.11 -12.93 2.71
CA SER A 158 -2.38 -13.97 1.98
C SER A 158 -1.14 -14.43 2.75
N LYS A 159 -1.35 -15.26 3.78
CA LYS A 159 -0.25 -15.85 4.58
C LYS A 159 0.39 -17.08 3.95
N LYS A 160 -0.24 -17.68 2.92
CA LYS A 160 0.22 -18.94 2.32
C LYS A 160 1.29 -18.77 1.24
N ARG A 161 1.57 -17.55 0.78
CA ARG A 161 2.45 -17.30 -0.38
C ARG A 161 3.92 -17.07 -0.02
N GLY A 162 4.26 -16.90 1.27
CA GLY A 162 5.63 -16.68 1.72
C GLY A 162 5.68 -16.20 3.18
N ASN A 163 6.88 -15.86 3.64
CA ASN A 163 7.14 -15.54 5.04
C ASN A 163 6.84 -14.06 5.35
N VAL A 164 5.60 -13.77 5.76
CA VAL A 164 5.16 -12.43 6.17
C VAL A 164 5.95 -11.93 7.38
N GLU A 165 6.28 -12.82 8.33
CA GLU A 165 7.02 -12.45 9.53
C GLU A 165 8.43 -11.94 9.18
N LYS A 166 9.11 -12.55 8.21
CA LYS A 166 10.40 -12.08 7.71
C LYS A 166 10.31 -10.65 7.16
N ILE A 167 9.28 -10.35 6.37
CA ILE A 167 9.06 -8.99 5.83
C ILE A 167 8.94 -7.97 6.97
N LEU A 168 8.18 -8.28 8.02
CA LEU A 168 8.02 -7.40 9.17
C LEU A 168 9.33 -7.23 9.96
N ASN A 169 10.10 -8.31 10.15
CA ASN A 169 11.42 -8.25 10.79
C ASN A 169 12.41 -7.38 10.01
N ILE A 170 12.40 -7.48 8.66
CA ILE A 170 13.23 -6.62 7.80
C ILE A 170 12.84 -5.14 7.96
N PHE A 171 11.55 -4.81 8.04
CA PHE A 171 11.13 -3.44 8.34
C PHE A 171 11.63 -2.96 9.70
N CYS A 172 11.56 -3.78 10.75
CA CYS A 172 12.09 -3.46 12.07
C CYS A 172 13.61 -3.25 12.04
N GLN A 173 14.34 -4.11 11.33
CA GLN A 173 15.80 -3.99 11.15
C GLN A 173 16.17 -2.67 10.48
N HIS A 174 15.30 -2.13 9.63
CA HIS A 174 15.51 -0.86 8.93
C HIS A 174 14.86 0.35 9.63
N GLY A 175 14.39 0.18 10.89
CA GLY A 175 13.96 1.28 11.74
C GLY A 175 12.45 1.45 11.91
N ALA A 176 11.63 0.50 11.48
CA ALA A 176 10.22 0.48 11.86
C ALA A 176 10.06 0.09 13.34
N SER A 177 8.94 0.52 13.96
CA SER A 177 8.64 0.14 15.34
C SER A 177 8.43 -1.37 15.46
N VAL A 178 8.94 -1.98 16.51
CA VAL A 178 8.72 -3.39 16.83
C VAL A 178 7.25 -3.72 17.12
N ASP A 179 6.41 -2.73 17.41
CA ASP A 179 4.96 -2.91 17.57
C ASP A 179 4.31 -3.55 16.33
N ILE A 180 4.87 -3.37 15.12
CA ILE A 180 4.35 -4.00 13.91
C ILE A 180 4.40 -5.54 13.95
N LEU A 181 5.25 -6.11 14.80
CA LEU A 181 5.34 -7.57 14.98
C LEU A 181 4.20 -8.12 15.83
N SER A 182 3.60 -7.28 16.68
CA SER A 182 2.59 -7.70 17.65
C SER A 182 1.18 -7.21 17.34
N ASP A 183 1.02 -6.10 16.66
CA ASP A 183 -0.29 -5.52 16.35
C ASP A 183 -1.07 -6.36 15.35
N ALA A 184 -2.38 -6.53 15.60
CA ALA A 184 -3.28 -7.25 14.69
C ALA A 184 -3.43 -6.56 13.34
N HIS A 185 -3.37 -5.22 13.32
CA HIS A 185 -3.42 -4.37 12.11
C HIS A 185 -2.19 -3.43 12.08
N PRO A 186 -0.99 -3.98 11.80
CA PRO A 186 0.24 -3.20 11.85
C PRO A 186 0.30 -2.15 10.74
N HIS A 187 0.88 -1.00 11.04
CA HIS A 187 1.15 0.08 10.08
C HIS A 187 2.40 0.86 10.51
N ILE A 188 3.00 1.58 9.57
CA ILE A 188 4.20 2.40 9.84
C ILE A 188 3.85 3.90 9.85
N GLY A 189 3.05 4.34 8.89
CA GLY A 189 2.67 5.74 8.71
C GLY A 189 3.55 6.50 7.73
N THR A 190 2.95 7.47 7.05
CA THR A 190 3.59 8.25 5.97
C THR A 190 4.74 9.15 6.44
N ASP A 191 4.81 9.44 7.73
CA ASP A 191 5.88 10.25 8.37
C ASP A 191 7.14 9.44 8.67
N ARG A 192 7.04 8.12 8.84
CA ARG A 192 8.14 7.23 9.22
C ARG A 192 8.60 6.32 8.09
N LEU A 193 7.70 5.86 7.24
CA LEU A 193 8.00 4.91 6.18
C LEU A 193 9.11 5.39 5.21
N PRO A 194 9.19 6.68 4.80
CA PRO A 194 10.27 7.15 3.94
C PRO A 194 11.67 6.89 4.51
N ARG A 195 11.86 7.06 5.82
CA ARG A 195 13.16 6.79 6.46
C ARG A 195 13.50 5.30 6.50
N VAL A 196 12.50 4.46 6.71
CA VAL A 196 12.69 2.99 6.66
C VAL A 196 13.13 2.56 5.26
N ILE A 197 12.50 3.11 4.23
CA ILE A 197 12.84 2.86 2.82
C ILE A 197 14.26 3.34 2.50
N GLU A 198 14.63 4.54 2.92
CA GLU A 198 15.99 5.07 2.78
C GLU A 198 17.03 4.15 3.44
N ASN A 199 16.75 3.61 4.63
CA ASN A 199 17.63 2.66 5.31
C ASN A 199 17.76 1.35 4.51
N MET A 200 16.68 0.86 3.88
CA MET A 200 16.72 -0.31 3.00
C MET A 200 17.62 -0.06 1.77
N ARG A 201 17.48 1.09 1.11
CA ARG A 201 18.37 1.52 0.01
C ARG A 201 19.83 1.57 0.48
N ASN A 202 20.09 2.18 1.62
CA ASN A 202 21.45 2.29 2.16
C ASN A 202 22.07 0.89 2.41
N THR A 203 21.29 -0.09 2.85
CA THR A 203 21.75 -1.48 2.96
C THR A 203 22.13 -2.04 1.59
N ILE A 204 21.30 -1.83 0.55
CA ILE A 204 21.59 -2.28 -0.82
C ILE A 204 22.92 -1.69 -1.31
N LEU A 205 23.12 -0.38 -1.14
CA LEU A 205 24.33 0.31 -1.57
C LEU A 205 25.57 -0.14 -0.80
N THR A 206 25.45 -0.27 0.53
CA THR A 206 26.57 -0.67 1.41
C THR A 206 27.04 -2.10 1.10
N CYS A 207 26.13 -2.97 0.67
CA CYS A 207 26.46 -4.34 0.26
C CYS A 207 26.99 -4.45 -1.17
N GLY A 208 27.18 -3.34 -1.91
CA GLY A 208 27.72 -3.34 -3.26
C GLY A 208 26.69 -3.44 -4.37
N GLY A 209 25.38 -3.35 -4.07
CA GLY A 209 24.33 -3.16 -5.07
C GLY A 209 24.34 -1.74 -5.65
N GLU A 210 23.54 -1.50 -6.66
CA GLU A 210 23.38 -0.19 -7.31
C GLU A 210 21.92 0.26 -7.25
N VAL A 211 21.70 1.57 -7.12
CA VAL A 211 20.37 2.20 -7.24
C VAL A 211 20.50 3.41 -8.16
N HIS A 212 19.74 3.40 -9.24
CA HIS A 212 19.73 4.45 -10.27
C HIS A 212 18.36 5.13 -10.27
N HIS A 213 18.25 6.26 -9.58
CA HIS A 213 17.09 7.15 -9.66
C HIS A 213 17.07 7.94 -10.96
N LEU A 214 15.93 8.55 -11.30
CA LEU A 214 15.74 9.32 -12.53
C LEU A 214 16.15 8.52 -13.78
N THR A 215 15.93 7.22 -13.73
CA THR A 215 16.30 6.28 -14.81
C THR A 215 15.08 5.47 -15.19
N HIS A 216 14.55 5.71 -16.38
CA HIS A 216 13.31 5.12 -16.87
C HIS A 216 13.61 3.99 -17.86
N MET A 217 13.16 2.77 -17.56
CA MET A 217 13.24 1.64 -18.48
C MET A 217 12.38 1.92 -19.71
N THR A 218 12.97 1.81 -20.90
CA THR A 218 12.30 2.03 -22.19
C THR A 218 11.93 0.74 -22.90
N ARG A 219 12.78 -0.29 -22.81
CA ARG A 219 12.52 -1.61 -23.40
C ARG A 219 13.35 -2.73 -22.79
N LEU A 220 12.92 -3.96 -23.01
CA LEU A 220 13.67 -5.17 -22.71
C LEU A 220 14.68 -5.46 -23.85
N LEU A 221 15.86 -5.97 -23.50
CA LEU A 221 16.83 -6.49 -24.45
C LEU A 221 16.62 -8.00 -24.58
N LEU A 222 16.33 -8.46 -25.78
CA LEU A 222 16.03 -9.85 -26.08
C LEU A 222 17.14 -10.49 -26.92
N GLN A 223 17.44 -11.74 -26.60
CA GLN A 223 18.22 -12.65 -27.41
C GLN A 223 17.40 -13.92 -27.64
N GLY A 224 16.70 -14.00 -28.76
CA GLY A 224 15.63 -14.98 -28.95
C GLY A 224 14.52 -14.75 -27.91
N ASP A 225 14.11 -15.80 -27.22
CA ASP A 225 13.14 -15.76 -26.13
C ASP A 225 13.79 -15.55 -24.74
N THR A 226 15.00 -15.05 -24.68
CA THR A 226 15.69 -14.76 -23.42
C THR A 226 15.88 -13.27 -23.23
N VAL A 227 15.44 -12.74 -22.08
CA VAL A 227 15.72 -11.37 -21.64
C VAL A 227 17.16 -11.35 -21.11
N VAL A 228 17.98 -10.51 -21.73
CA VAL A 228 19.41 -10.34 -21.39
C VAL A 228 19.72 -8.96 -20.82
N GLY A 229 18.70 -8.15 -20.59
CA GLY A 229 18.85 -6.83 -20.01
C GLY A 229 17.72 -5.88 -20.34
N ILE A 230 17.98 -4.61 -20.11
CA ILE A 230 17.07 -3.49 -20.45
C ILE A 230 17.83 -2.36 -21.13
N GLU A 231 17.11 -1.57 -21.92
CA GLU A 231 17.46 -0.20 -22.20
C GLU A 231 16.68 0.74 -21.29
N ALA A 232 17.32 1.82 -20.91
CA ALA A 232 16.75 2.85 -20.08
C ALA A 232 17.19 4.24 -20.55
N GLN A 233 16.46 5.26 -20.14
CA GLN A 233 16.78 6.66 -20.42
C GLN A 233 16.85 7.45 -19.12
N GLY A 234 17.89 8.26 -18.98
CA GLY A 234 17.95 9.25 -17.91
C GLY A 234 16.84 10.28 -18.07
N VAL A 235 16.00 10.43 -17.05
CA VAL A 235 14.79 11.28 -17.11
C VAL A 235 15.12 12.75 -17.35
N GLU A 236 16.16 13.25 -16.66
CA GLU A 236 16.59 14.65 -16.79
C GLU A 236 17.68 14.84 -17.86
N SER A 237 18.59 13.86 -17.99
CA SER A 237 19.72 13.94 -18.93
C SER A 237 19.37 13.57 -20.37
N GLY A 238 18.34 12.73 -20.57
CA GLY A 238 18.02 12.13 -21.86
C GLY A 238 19.02 11.05 -22.32
N GLU A 239 20.03 10.74 -21.50
CA GLU A 239 21.07 9.76 -21.80
C GLU A 239 20.49 8.35 -21.96
N GLN A 240 20.93 7.66 -23.02
CA GLN A 240 20.56 6.25 -23.23
C GLN A 240 21.52 5.35 -22.47
N LEU A 241 20.93 4.47 -21.65
CA LEU A 241 21.65 3.57 -20.77
C LEU A 241 21.29 2.12 -21.10
N THR A 242 22.23 1.22 -20.90
CA THR A 242 22.02 -0.23 -21.08
C THR A 242 22.48 -0.98 -19.86
N PHE A 243 21.61 -1.83 -19.34
CA PHE A 243 21.92 -2.72 -18.22
C PHE A 243 21.76 -4.17 -18.66
N ARG A 244 22.73 -5.02 -18.30
CA ARG A 244 22.77 -6.44 -18.69
C ARG A 244 22.52 -7.34 -17.48
N GLY A 245 21.69 -8.37 -17.66
CA GLY A 245 21.31 -9.38 -16.67
C GLY A 245 19.85 -9.79 -16.81
N PRO A 246 19.39 -10.83 -16.07
CA PRO A 246 17.97 -11.14 -15.93
C PRO A 246 17.24 -9.99 -15.23
N VAL A 247 15.92 -9.90 -15.45
CA VAL A 247 15.11 -8.75 -15.06
C VAL A 247 13.96 -9.16 -14.12
N ILE A 248 13.92 -8.57 -12.93
CA ILE A 248 12.74 -8.57 -12.06
C ILE A 248 11.97 -7.28 -12.33
N LEU A 249 10.76 -7.42 -12.90
CA LEU A 249 9.94 -6.29 -13.34
C LEU A 249 8.91 -5.93 -12.28
N ALA A 250 9.22 -4.96 -11.41
CA ALA A 250 8.44 -4.56 -10.22
C ALA A 250 7.92 -3.11 -10.32
N THR A 251 7.40 -2.71 -11.47
CA THR A 251 7.09 -1.32 -11.84
C THR A 251 5.85 -0.71 -11.18
N GLY A 252 5.10 -1.49 -10.37
CA GLY A 252 3.86 -1.03 -9.75
C GLY A 252 2.67 -0.93 -10.72
N HIS A 253 1.46 -0.75 -10.17
CA HIS A 253 0.21 -0.82 -10.95
C HIS A 253 -0.10 0.43 -11.79
N SER A 254 0.68 1.50 -11.68
CA SER A 254 0.44 2.78 -12.37
C SER A 254 1.34 3.01 -13.58
N ALA A 255 2.30 2.11 -13.86
CA ALA A 255 3.22 2.20 -14.99
C ALA A 255 2.55 1.81 -16.32
N ARG A 256 1.64 2.65 -16.79
CA ARG A 256 0.79 2.40 -17.98
C ARG A 256 1.61 2.33 -19.28
N ASP A 257 2.67 3.09 -19.36
CA ASP A 257 3.65 3.05 -20.46
C ASP A 257 4.29 1.67 -20.58
N VAL A 258 4.62 1.04 -19.46
CA VAL A 258 5.16 -0.34 -19.46
C VAL A 258 4.12 -1.33 -19.97
N TYR A 259 2.87 -1.25 -19.55
CA TYR A 259 1.81 -2.14 -20.05
C TYR A 259 1.57 -1.97 -21.56
N ARG A 260 1.55 -0.73 -22.06
CA ARG A 260 1.45 -0.46 -23.50
C ARG A 260 2.64 -1.05 -24.24
N TYR A 261 3.85 -0.77 -23.78
CA TYR A 261 5.08 -1.33 -24.36
C TYR A 261 5.02 -2.87 -24.44
N LEU A 262 4.64 -3.54 -23.36
CA LEU A 262 4.55 -5.01 -23.35
C LEU A 262 3.51 -5.52 -24.36
N ALA A 263 2.32 -4.94 -24.37
CA ALA A 263 1.25 -5.33 -25.28
C ALA A 263 1.63 -5.09 -26.76
N GLU A 264 2.19 -3.93 -27.09
CA GLU A 264 2.64 -3.55 -28.43
C GLU A 264 3.80 -4.42 -28.91
N SER A 265 4.66 -4.88 -28.00
CA SER A 265 5.77 -5.79 -28.29
C SER A 265 5.35 -7.27 -28.37
N GLY A 266 4.05 -7.56 -28.23
CA GLY A 266 3.55 -8.95 -28.23
C GLY A 266 4.00 -9.77 -27.04
N ILE A 267 4.32 -9.13 -25.92
CA ILE A 267 4.64 -9.78 -24.66
C ILE A 267 3.33 -10.04 -23.91
N GLU A 268 3.13 -11.26 -23.47
CA GLU A 268 1.85 -11.77 -22.99
C GLU A 268 1.38 -11.08 -21.71
N VAL A 269 0.32 -10.29 -21.87
CA VAL A 269 -0.43 -9.62 -20.79
C VAL A 269 -1.91 -9.87 -20.96
N GLU A 270 -2.69 -9.78 -19.88
CA GLU A 270 -4.15 -9.95 -19.90
C GLU A 270 -4.86 -8.84 -19.11
N ALA A 271 -6.09 -8.54 -19.50
CA ALA A 271 -6.96 -7.63 -18.75
C ALA A 271 -7.29 -8.25 -17.38
N LYS A 272 -7.10 -7.47 -16.32
CA LYS A 272 -7.35 -7.91 -14.95
C LYS A 272 -8.43 -7.07 -14.30
N GLY A 273 -9.38 -7.73 -13.63
CA GLY A 273 -10.41 -7.06 -12.83
C GLY A 273 -9.78 -6.17 -11.74
N LEU A 274 -10.44 -5.06 -11.47
CA LEU A 274 -10.07 -4.08 -10.47
C LEU A 274 -11.32 -3.57 -9.73
N ALA A 275 -11.17 -2.61 -8.86
CA ALA A 275 -12.31 -1.91 -8.28
C ALA A 275 -12.14 -0.40 -8.46
N VAL A 276 -13.24 0.29 -8.68
CA VAL A 276 -13.26 1.75 -8.82
C VAL A 276 -14.40 2.35 -7.99
N GLY A 277 -14.24 3.60 -7.61
CA GLY A 277 -15.26 4.30 -6.84
C GLY A 277 -14.83 5.68 -6.42
N VAL A 278 -15.00 5.96 -5.15
CA VAL A 278 -14.81 7.28 -4.54
C VAL A 278 -13.99 7.17 -3.26
N ARG A 279 -13.44 8.28 -2.81
CA ARG A 279 -12.91 8.42 -1.46
C ARG A 279 -13.99 9.03 -0.56
N LEU A 280 -14.31 8.35 0.52
CA LEU A 280 -15.27 8.81 1.52
C LEU A 280 -14.51 9.31 2.74
N GLU A 281 -14.78 10.53 3.16
CA GLU A 281 -14.15 11.16 4.31
C GLU A 281 -15.17 11.55 5.36
N HIS A 282 -14.90 11.17 6.63
CA HIS A 282 -15.68 11.51 7.80
C HIS A 282 -14.85 12.28 8.82
N PRO A 283 -15.45 13.07 9.72
CA PRO A 283 -14.77 13.46 10.96
C PRO A 283 -14.29 12.24 11.74
N SER A 284 -13.00 12.19 12.13
CA SER A 284 -12.43 11.06 12.88
C SER A 284 -13.20 10.77 14.17
N GLU A 285 -13.60 11.81 14.88
CA GLU A 285 -14.33 11.69 16.13
C GLU A 285 -15.69 10.97 15.95
N LEU A 286 -16.36 11.20 14.81
CA LEU A 286 -17.60 10.48 14.49
C LEU A 286 -17.34 8.98 14.32
N ILE A 287 -16.29 8.62 13.58
CA ILE A 287 -15.92 7.22 13.39
C ILE A 287 -15.51 6.58 14.72
N ASP A 288 -14.74 7.28 15.55
CA ASP A 288 -14.36 6.81 16.88
C ASP A 288 -15.60 6.52 17.76
N ARG A 289 -16.58 7.43 17.76
CA ARG A 289 -17.85 7.23 18.50
C ARG A 289 -18.64 6.02 18.02
N ILE A 290 -18.71 5.84 16.70
CA ILE A 290 -19.43 4.73 16.07
C ILE A 290 -18.75 3.40 16.40
N GLN A 291 -17.44 3.29 16.15
CA GLN A 291 -16.72 2.03 16.21
C GLN A 291 -16.42 1.59 17.65
N TYR A 292 -16.22 2.53 18.58
CA TYR A 292 -15.98 2.24 19.99
C TYR A 292 -17.27 2.25 20.83
N HIS A 293 -18.43 2.49 20.21
CA HIS A 293 -19.72 2.54 20.90
C HIS A 293 -19.71 3.48 22.11
N ASN A 294 -18.98 4.59 22.00
CA ASN A 294 -18.76 5.54 23.10
C ASN A 294 -19.00 6.97 22.62
N LYS A 295 -19.95 7.68 23.27
CA LYS A 295 -20.28 9.07 22.97
C LYS A 295 -19.08 10.03 23.11
N GLN A 296 -18.09 9.67 23.93
CA GLN A 296 -16.86 10.44 24.14
C GLN A 296 -15.72 10.07 23.14
N GLY A 297 -16.01 9.19 22.16
CA GLY A 297 -15.02 8.70 21.19
C GLY A 297 -14.01 7.73 21.80
N ARG A 298 -12.77 7.77 21.28
CA ARG A 298 -11.69 6.83 21.64
C ARG A 298 -11.01 7.07 23.00
N GLY A 299 -11.22 8.25 23.59
CA GLY A 299 -10.53 8.64 24.82
C GLY A 299 -9.00 8.78 24.63
N LYS A 300 -8.25 8.61 25.73
CA LYS A 300 -6.79 8.86 25.77
C LYS A 300 -5.95 7.71 25.23
N TYR A 301 -6.42 6.48 25.32
CA TYR A 301 -5.59 5.28 25.16
C TYR A 301 -5.83 4.52 23.86
N LEU A 302 -7.04 4.56 23.32
CA LEU A 302 -7.35 3.85 22.08
C LEU A 302 -6.81 4.60 20.86
N PRO A 303 -6.33 3.88 19.82
CA PRO A 303 -5.98 4.49 18.54
C PRO A 303 -7.20 5.02 17.81
N ALA A 304 -7.00 5.77 16.72
CA ALA A 304 -8.08 6.14 15.82
C ALA A 304 -8.78 4.88 15.29
N ALA A 305 -10.10 4.90 15.30
CA ALA A 305 -10.90 3.73 14.98
C ALA A 305 -10.83 3.38 13.48
N GLU A 306 -10.78 2.09 13.21
CA GLU A 306 -10.86 1.53 11.86
C GLU A 306 -12.25 0.94 11.61
N TYR A 307 -12.65 0.91 10.34
CA TYR A 307 -13.80 0.13 9.88
C TYR A 307 -13.46 -0.66 8.62
N SER A 308 -14.19 -1.74 8.41
CA SER A 308 -14.15 -2.53 7.19
C SER A 308 -15.57 -2.93 6.82
N PHE A 309 -16.04 -2.46 5.68
CA PHE A 309 -17.36 -2.74 5.15
C PHE A 309 -17.28 -3.54 3.86
N VAL A 310 -18.19 -4.47 3.69
CA VAL A 310 -18.36 -5.24 2.47
C VAL A 310 -19.82 -5.63 2.31
N THR A 311 -20.31 -5.51 1.09
CA THR A 311 -21.61 -6.04 0.67
C THR A 311 -21.55 -6.44 -0.79
N GLN A 312 -22.63 -7.03 -1.29
CA GLN A 312 -22.81 -7.28 -2.73
C GLN A 312 -24.03 -6.53 -3.24
N VAL A 313 -23.89 -5.92 -4.39
CA VAL A 313 -24.99 -5.28 -5.14
C VAL A 313 -24.91 -5.76 -6.58
N ASP A 314 -25.97 -6.35 -7.09
CA ASP A 314 -26.03 -6.92 -8.44
C ASP A 314 -24.81 -7.80 -8.77
N GLN A 315 -24.52 -8.75 -7.90
CA GLN A 315 -23.45 -9.75 -8.04
C GLN A 315 -22.03 -9.15 -8.15
N ARG A 316 -21.82 -7.92 -7.70
CA ARG A 316 -20.52 -7.26 -7.61
C ARG A 316 -20.26 -6.81 -6.17
N GLY A 317 -19.03 -6.99 -5.73
CA GLY A 317 -18.60 -6.52 -4.41
C GLY A 317 -18.62 -4.99 -4.34
N VAL A 318 -19.17 -4.47 -3.24
CA VAL A 318 -19.03 -3.07 -2.84
C VAL A 318 -18.39 -3.06 -1.46
N TYR A 319 -17.25 -2.39 -1.32
CA TYR A 319 -16.48 -2.49 -0.09
C TYR A 319 -15.60 -1.28 0.19
N SER A 320 -15.23 -1.16 1.48
CA SER A 320 -14.23 -0.20 1.90
C SER A 320 -12.83 -0.69 1.54
N PHE A 321 -12.02 0.20 0.98
CA PHE A 321 -10.66 -0.08 0.53
C PHE A 321 -9.69 0.91 1.15
N CYS A 322 -8.55 0.42 1.64
CA CYS A 322 -7.48 1.26 2.18
C CYS A 322 -7.98 2.37 3.12
N MET A 323 -8.74 2.00 4.17
CA MET A 323 -9.20 2.94 5.19
C MET A 323 -8.02 3.55 5.93
N CYS A 324 -7.96 4.88 6.00
CA CYS A 324 -6.91 5.69 6.60
C CYS A 324 -7.46 6.45 7.82
N PRO A 325 -7.38 5.87 9.03
CA PRO A 325 -7.86 6.52 10.24
C PRO A 325 -7.00 7.73 10.59
N GLY A 326 -7.62 8.81 11.04
CA GLY A 326 -6.89 10.02 11.42
C GLY A 326 -5.95 10.52 10.34
N GLY A 327 -6.34 10.38 9.07
CA GLY A 327 -5.52 10.64 7.90
C GLY A 327 -6.03 11.80 7.04
N PHE A 328 -5.60 11.82 5.80
CA PHE A 328 -5.98 12.82 4.82
C PHE A 328 -5.98 12.27 3.40
N ILE A 329 -6.73 12.92 2.53
CA ILE A 329 -6.87 12.55 1.12
C ILE A 329 -5.82 13.30 0.30
N ILE A 330 -5.25 12.61 -0.69
CA ILE A 330 -4.16 13.10 -1.53
C ILE A 330 -4.51 13.02 -3.02
N PRO A 331 -3.94 13.92 -3.85
CA PRO A 331 -4.04 13.85 -5.32
C PRO A 331 -3.01 12.82 -5.84
N ALA A 332 -3.49 11.68 -6.31
CA ALA A 332 -2.65 10.54 -6.72
C ALA A 332 -2.57 10.34 -8.25
N ALA A 333 -2.91 11.35 -9.04
CA ALA A 333 -2.73 11.31 -10.48
C ALA A 333 -1.25 11.18 -10.87
N THR A 334 -0.98 10.50 -11.99
CA THR A 334 0.38 10.26 -12.51
C THR A 334 0.62 10.95 -13.85
N ALA A 335 -0.36 11.63 -14.41
CA ALA A 335 -0.25 12.37 -15.66
C ALA A 335 -1.18 13.59 -15.63
N ASP A 336 -0.97 14.49 -16.59
CA ASP A 336 -1.88 15.61 -16.83
C ASP A 336 -3.27 15.14 -17.25
N ARG A 337 -4.26 16.00 -17.03
CA ARG A 337 -5.66 15.77 -17.38
C ARG A 337 -6.28 14.52 -16.71
N GLN A 338 -5.83 14.22 -15.51
CA GLN A 338 -6.37 13.15 -14.68
C GLN A 338 -6.62 13.67 -13.26
N ILE A 339 -7.68 13.20 -12.62
CA ILE A 339 -7.85 13.26 -11.17
C ILE A 339 -7.92 11.83 -10.64
N VAL A 340 -7.10 11.56 -9.68
CA VAL A 340 -7.14 10.35 -8.85
C VAL A 340 -6.99 10.78 -7.41
N VAL A 341 -7.85 10.27 -6.54
CA VAL A 341 -7.75 10.50 -5.10
C VAL A 341 -7.35 9.21 -4.38
N ASN A 342 -6.53 9.34 -3.37
CA ASN A 342 -6.13 8.27 -2.47
C ASN A 342 -6.01 8.82 -1.06
N GLY A 343 -5.65 8.01 -0.07
CA GLY A 343 -5.49 8.44 1.31
C GLY A 343 -4.18 7.99 1.93
N MET A 344 -3.75 8.73 2.95
CA MET A 344 -2.63 8.37 3.79
C MET A 344 -2.87 8.80 5.23
N SER A 345 -2.14 8.21 6.18
CA SER A 345 -2.17 8.58 7.60
C SER A 345 -0.76 8.69 8.17
N PRO A 346 -0.53 9.62 9.10
CA PRO A 346 0.69 9.62 9.90
C PRO A 346 0.70 8.43 10.87
N SER A 347 1.85 8.11 11.41
CA SER A 347 2.03 6.98 12.33
C SER A 347 1.15 7.04 13.57
N ASN A 348 0.86 8.25 14.08
CA ASN A 348 0.00 8.47 15.24
C ASN A 348 -1.50 8.50 14.89
N ARG A 349 -1.88 8.53 13.60
CA ARG A 349 -3.27 8.59 13.14
C ARG A 349 -4.12 9.65 13.88
N GLY A 350 -3.49 10.81 14.13
CA GLY A 350 -4.03 11.89 14.98
C GLY A 350 -4.81 12.96 14.24
N GLY A 351 -5.07 12.80 12.94
CA GLY A 351 -5.77 13.79 12.13
C GLY A 351 -7.26 13.93 12.45
N GLN A 352 -7.84 15.04 12.01
CA GLN A 352 -9.26 15.38 12.24
C GLN A 352 -10.21 14.53 11.39
N TRP A 353 -9.74 13.90 10.33
CA TRP A 353 -10.53 13.10 9.39
C TRP A 353 -10.08 11.66 9.34
N SER A 354 -11.03 10.80 9.03
CA SER A 354 -10.81 9.41 8.66
C SER A 354 -11.38 9.18 7.28
N ASN A 355 -10.64 8.56 6.39
CA ASN A 355 -11.08 8.36 5.01
C ASN A 355 -10.88 6.93 4.54
N SER A 356 -11.65 6.53 3.54
CA SER A 356 -11.57 5.21 2.92
C SER A 356 -11.96 5.28 1.45
N GLY A 357 -11.29 4.53 0.60
CA GLY A 357 -11.85 4.18 -0.69
C GLY A 357 -13.15 3.40 -0.49
N MET A 358 -14.18 3.75 -1.22
CA MET A 358 -15.43 3.02 -1.29
C MET A 358 -15.63 2.63 -2.74
N VAL A 359 -15.47 1.36 -3.03
CA VAL A 359 -15.26 0.89 -4.39
C VAL A 359 -16.17 -0.26 -4.78
N VAL A 360 -16.40 -0.38 -6.08
CA VAL A 360 -17.18 -1.43 -6.72
C VAL A 360 -16.26 -2.33 -7.52
N GLU A 361 -16.35 -3.63 -7.30
CA GLU A 361 -15.68 -4.65 -8.12
C GLU A 361 -16.10 -4.51 -9.58
N LEU A 362 -15.11 -4.46 -10.47
CA LEU A 362 -15.29 -4.53 -11.92
C LEU A 362 -14.46 -5.68 -12.47
N ARG A 363 -15.09 -6.45 -13.36
CA ARG A 363 -14.45 -7.54 -14.10
C ARG A 363 -14.28 -7.15 -15.56
N PRO A 364 -13.41 -7.83 -16.30
CA PRO A 364 -13.26 -7.53 -17.73
C PRO A 364 -14.56 -7.57 -18.55
N GLU A 365 -15.49 -8.43 -18.19
CA GLU A 365 -16.81 -8.52 -18.84
C GLU A 365 -17.74 -7.33 -18.56
N ASP A 366 -17.48 -6.53 -17.53
CA ASP A 366 -18.26 -5.34 -17.18
C ASP A 366 -17.86 -4.09 -17.98
N VAL A 367 -16.77 -4.18 -18.74
CA VAL A 367 -16.17 -3.04 -19.45
C VAL A 367 -16.17 -3.31 -20.95
N GLU A 368 -16.67 -2.35 -21.72
CA GLU A 368 -16.66 -2.40 -23.18
C GLU A 368 -15.24 -2.34 -23.76
N GLY A 369 -15.08 -2.93 -24.94
CA GLY A 369 -13.81 -2.98 -25.68
C GLY A 369 -13.15 -4.35 -25.57
N ASP A 370 -12.12 -4.52 -26.39
CA ASP A 370 -11.36 -5.77 -26.52
C ASP A 370 -9.87 -5.56 -26.14
N GLY A 371 -9.18 -6.67 -26.01
CA GLY A 371 -7.73 -6.68 -25.79
C GLY A 371 -7.31 -6.59 -24.31
N PRO A 372 -6.00 -6.76 -24.06
CA PRO A 372 -5.46 -6.90 -22.72
C PRO A 372 -5.42 -5.59 -21.92
N LEU A 373 -5.57 -4.44 -22.55
CA LEU A 373 -5.48 -3.13 -21.91
C LEU A 373 -6.84 -2.50 -21.62
N LYS A 374 -7.96 -3.12 -22.00
CA LYS A 374 -9.30 -2.52 -21.89
C LYS A 374 -9.66 -2.02 -20.48
N MET A 375 -9.22 -2.72 -19.44
CA MET A 375 -9.45 -2.28 -18.05
C MET A 375 -8.62 -1.04 -17.69
N MET A 376 -7.41 -0.92 -18.24
CA MET A 376 -6.56 0.26 -18.12
C MET A 376 -7.18 1.45 -18.85
N ASP A 377 -7.67 1.24 -20.06
CA ASP A 377 -8.31 2.30 -20.87
C ASP A 377 -9.60 2.81 -20.19
N TYR A 378 -10.38 1.92 -19.58
CA TYR A 378 -11.54 2.29 -18.77
C TYR A 378 -11.12 3.18 -17.59
N GLN A 379 -10.06 2.78 -16.87
CA GLN A 379 -9.53 3.52 -15.74
C GLN A 379 -9.08 4.93 -16.17
N GLU A 380 -8.37 5.05 -17.29
CA GLU A 380 -7.91 6.33 -17.84
C GLU A 380 -9.06 7.25 -18.24
N ARG A 381 -10.10 6.71 -18.90
CA ARG A 381 -11.30 7.48 -19.26
C ARG A 381 -11.98 8.04 -18.02
N LEU A 382 -12.20 7.22 -17.00
CA LEU A 382 -12.84 7.65 -15.76
C LEU A 382 -12.04 8.73 -15.02
N GLU A 383 -10.71 8.65 -15.03
CA GLU A 383 -9.83 9.65 -14.46
C GLU A 383 -9.85 10.98 -15.24
N ALA A 384 -9.95 10.90 -16.58
CA ALA A 384 -10.07 12.07 -17.45
C ALA A 384 -11.44 12.75 -17.32
N ASP A 385 -12.54 11.97 -17.27
CA ASP A 385 -13.88 12.49 -17.01
C ASP A 385 -13.94 13.21 -15.66
N CYS A 386 -13.33 12.63 -14.64
CA CYS A 386 -13.22 13.25 -13.33
C CYS A 386 -12.46 14.59 -13.40
N TRP A 387 -11.37 14.67 -14.16
CA TRP A 387 -10.62 15.91 -14.35
C TRP A 387 -11.46 17.00 -15.03
N GLN A 388 -12.27 16.65 -16.01
CA GLN A 388 -13.19 17.60 -16.64
C GLN A 388 -14.21 18.15 -15.62
N GLN A 389 -14.76 17.26 -14.79
CA GLN A 389 -15.68 17.64 -13.71
C GLN A 389 -15.00 18.41 -12.57
N GLY A 390 -13.70 18.26 -12.42
CA GLY A 390 -12.82 18.99 -11.50
C GLY A 390 -12.37 20.36 -12.02
N ASN A 391 -13.08 20.93 -12.98
CA ASN A 391 -12.78 22.23 -13.58
C ASN A 391 -11.41 22.27 -14.29
N MET A 392 -11.01 21.15 -14.85
CA MET A 392 -9.71 20.93 -15.54
C MET A 392 -8.49 21.28 -14.67
N ARG A 393 -8.59 21.00 -13.38
CA ARG A 393 -7.53 21.17 -12.38
C ARG A 393 -7.48 19.94 -11.46
N GLN A 394 -6.65 19.99 -10.43
CA GLN A 394 -6.64 18.96 -9.37
C GLN A 394 -7.69 19.20 -8.28
N THR A 395 -8.62 20.14 -8.48
CA THR A 395 -9.79 20.32 -7.63
C THR A 395 -10.74 19.14 -7.81
N ALA A 396 -10.99 18.37 -6.77
CA ALA A 396 -11.73 17.12 -6.91
C ALA A 396 -13.27 17.33 -6.86
N PRO A 397 -14.03 16.71 -7.79
CA PRO A 397 -15.48 16.64 -7.73
C PRO A 397 -15.98 15.95 -6.47
N ALA A 398 -16.97 16.51 -5.79
CA ALA A 398 -17.44 16.00 -4.52
C ALA A 398 -18.94 16.22 -4.28
N GLN A 399 -19.51 15.39 -3.40
CA GLN A 399 -20.87 15.55 -2.85
C GLN A 399 -20.90 15.21 -1.37
N ARG A 400 -21.86 15.76 -0.62
CA ARG A 400 -22.20 15.23 0.70
C ARG A 400 -22.71 13.80 0.59
N MET A 401 -22.34 12.93 1.52
CA MET A 401 -22.63 11.49 1.42
C MET A 401 -24.12 11.19 1.27
N ALA A 402 -24.99 11.80 2.11
CA ALA A 402 -26.42 11.53 2.01
C ALA A 402 -27.07 12.14 0.75
N ASP A 403 -26.55 13.26 0.26
CA ASP A 403 -27.00 13.84 -1.02
C ASP A 403 -26.64 12.93 -2.18
N PHE A 404 -25.41 12.40 -2.21
CA PHE A 404 -25.00 11.40 -3.21
C PHE A 404 -25.91 10.19 -3.21
N VAL A 405 -26.19 9.63 -2.04
CA VAL A 405 -27.07 8.46 -1.88
C VAL A 405 -28.49 8.75 -2.40
N ASN A 406 -29.01 9.94 -2.12
CA ASN A 406 -30.37 10.36 -2.50
C ASN A 406 -30.46 10.94 -3.93
N GLY A 407 -29.35 11.02 -4.67
CA GLY A 407 -29.32 11.61 -6.01
C GLY A 407 -29.62 13.12 -6.03
N LYS A 408 -29.15 13.84 -5.02
CA LYS A 408 -29.33 15.28 -4.88
C LYS A 408 -28.01 16.02 -5.04
N LEU A 409 -28.03 17.17 -5.69
CA LEU A 409 -26.86 18.06 -5.73
C LEU A 409 -26.59 18.64 -4.33
N SER A 410 -25.32 18.67 -3.93
CA SER A 410 -24.90 19.39 -2.72
C SER A 410 -24.63 20.85 -3.07
N TYR A 411 -25.30 21.77 -2.41
CA TYR A 411 -25.07 23.21 -2.64
C TYR A 411 -23.82 23.72 -1.93
N ASP A 412 -23.41 23.05 -0.87
CA ASP A 412 -22.19 23.31 -0.12
C ASP A 412 -21.51 21.99 0.25
N LEU A 413 -20.24 22.04 0.63
CA LEU A 413 -19.45 20.88 1.01
C LEU A 413 -18.89 21.08 2.43
N PRO A 414 -18.75 20.02 3.24
CA PRO A 414 -18.07 20.13 4.52
C PRO A 414 -16.56 20.39 4.30
N ARG A 415 -15.87 20.80 5.36
CA ARG A 415 -14.40 20.87 5.33
C ARG A 415 -13.84 19.47 5.03
N SER A 416 -12.73 19.44 4.29
CA SER A 416 -12.05 18.22 3.89
C SER A 416 -10.54 18.36 4.06
N SER A 417 -9.86 17.23 4.17
CA SER A 417 -8.41 17.16 4.18
C SER A 417 -7.77 17.28 2.80
N TYR A 418 -8.55 17.23 1.71
CA TYR A 418 -8.02 17.29 0.35
C TYR A 418 -7.50 18.68 0.01
N ALA A 419 -6.19 18.84 0.03
CA ALA A 419 -5.54 20.14 -0.04
C ALA A 419 -5.73 20.91 -1.37
N PRO A 420 -5.82 20.27 -2.56
CA PRO A 420 -6.10 21.01 -3.81
C PRO A 420 -7.51 21.62 -3.87
N GLY A 421 -8.40 21.26 -2.94
CA GLY A 421 -9.76 21.78 -2.86
C GLY A 421 -10.81 20.90 -3.54
N LEU A 422 -12.07 21.16 -3.18
CA LEU A 422 -13.22 20.41 -3.69
C LEU A 422 -14.14 21.34 -4.51
N ILE A 423 -14.84 20.74 -5.47
CA ILE A 423 -15.92 21.39 -6.21
C ILE A 423 -17.18 20.52 -6.11
N SER A 424 -18.32 21.16 -5.80
CA SER A 424 -19.61 20.46 -5.84
C SER A 424 -19.92 20.00 -7.26
N SER A 425 -20.17 18.71 -7.40
CA SER A 425 -20.44 18.08 -8.69
C SER A 425 -21.41 16.89 -8.51
N PRO A 426 -22.36 16.66 -9.42
CA PRO A 426 -23.34 15.59 -9.29
C PRO A 426 -22.73 14.22 -9.63
N LEU A 427 -21.89 13.67 -8.74
CA LEU A 427 -21.22 12.38 -8.92
C LEU A 427 -22.20 11.27 -9.29
N HIS A 428 -23.40 11.28 -8.66
CA HIS A 428 -24.46 10.31 -8.92
C HIS A 428 -24.99 10.34 -10.36
N PHE A 429 -24.70 11.38 -11.11
CA PHE A 429 -25.16 11.59 -12.48
C PHE A 429 -24.09 11.28 -13.53
N TRP A 430 -22.85 11.80 -13.37
CA TRP A 430 -21.84 11.65 -14.41
C TRP A 430 -20.95 10.40 -14.25
N MET A 431 -20.80 9.88 -13.03
CA MET A 431 -20.10 8.60 -12.87
C MET A 431 -20.85 7.48 -13.58
N PRO A 432 -20.15 6.46 -14.11
CA PRO A 432 -20.81 5.32 -14.75
C PRO A 432 -21.91 4.74 -13.86
N ASP A 433 -23.11 4.54 -14.42
CA ASP A 433 -24.30 4.14 -13.66
C ASP A 433 -24.08 2.85 -12.87
N HIS A 434 -23.41 1.87 -13.48
CA HIS A 434 -23.08 0.60 -12.83
C HIS A 434 -22.15 0.76 -11.61
N VAL A 435 -21.39 1.85 -11.50
CA VAL A 435 -20.58 2.19 -10.33
C VAL A 435 -21.38 3.03 -9.34
N SER A 436 -21.95 4.13 -9.81
CA SER A 436 -22.70 5.09 -8.99
C SER A 436 -23.87 4.44 -8.24
N ARG A 437 -24.71 3.68 -8.94
CA ARG A 437 -25.86 3.00 -8.36
C ARG A 437 -25.45 1.97 -7.30
N ARG A 438 -24.42 1.15 -7.59
CA ARG A 438 -23.93 0.16 -6.63
C ARG A 438 -23.33 0.79 -5.39
N LEU A 439 -22.58 1.90 -5.51
CA LEU A 439 -22.07 2.65 -4.36
C LEU A 439 -23.22 3.19 -3.49
N ARG A 440 -24.26 3.77 -4.10
CA ARG A 440 -25.41 4.33 -3.38
C ARG A 440 -26.13 3.25 -2.57
N GLU A 441 -26.40 2.09 -3.17
CA GLU A 441 -27.00 0.95 -2.46
C GLU A 441 -26.06 0.38 -1.38
N GLY A 442 -24.77 0.28 -1.64
CA GLY A 442 -23.77 -0.10 -0.64
C GLY A 442 -23.75 0.84 0.56
N PHE A 443 -23.79 2.16 0.33
CA PHE A 443 -23.82 3.15 1.42
C PHE A 443 -25.09 3.06 2.27
N LYS A 444 -26.25 2.81 1.66
CA LYS A 444 -27.49 2.54 2.41
C LYS A 444 -27.33 1.32 3.32
N PHE A 445 -26.77 0.24 2.77
CA PHE A 445 -26.51 -0.97 3.55
C PHE A 445 -25.53 -0.72 4.70
N PHE A 446 -24.42 -0.03 4.47
CA PHE A 446 -23.44 0.28 5.52
C PHE A 446 -24.03 1.19 6.60
N GLY A 447 -24.84 2.18 6.21
CA GLY A 447 -25.57 3.04 7.13
C GLY A 447 -26.57 2.27 8.00
N SER A 448 -27.22 1.24 7.46
CA SER A 448 -28.13 0.37 8.23
C SER A 448 -27.39 -0.51 9.24
N LYS A 449 -26.17 -0.93 8.95
CA LYS A 449 -25.31 -1.74 9.83
C LYS A 449 -24.56 -0.90 10.86
N SER A 450 -24.28 0.36 10.55
CA SER A 450 -23.47 1.26 11.36
C SER A 450 -24.17 2.60 11.52
N ARG A 451 -24.99 2.70 12.59
CA ARG A 451 -25.83 3.88 12.84
C ARG A 451 -24.99 5.14 12.94
N GLY A 452 -25.34 6.18 12.14
CA GLY A 452 -24.62 7.45 12.08
C GLY A 452 -23.54 7.51 11.01
N PHE A 453 -23.20 6.39 10.37
CA PHE A 453 -22.22 6.36 9.29
C PHE A 453 -22.70 7.10 8.02
N LEU A 454 -23.97 6.89 7.62
CA LEU A 454 -24.61 7.61 6.52
C LEU A 454 -25.04 9.00 7.02
N THR A 455 -24.27 10.03 6.65
CA THR A 455 -24.45 11.40 7.15
C THR A 455 -24.00 12.45 6.12
N ASN A 456 -24.52 13.66 6.22
CA ASN A 456 -24.03 14.81 5.47
C ASN A 456 -22.83 15.55 6.13
N GLU A 457 -22.35 15.07 7.26
CA GLU A 457 -21.03 15.46 7.79
C GLU A 457 -19.88 14.82 6.99
N ALA A 458 -20.18 13.74 6.26
CA ALA A 458 -19.23 13.06 5.39
C ALA A 458 -19.29 13.58 3.96
N VAL A 459 -18.14 13.55 3.29
CA VAL A 459 -17.99 13.94 1.88
C VAL A 459 -17.50 12.78 1.03
N VAL A 460 -18.11 12.63 -0.13
CA VAL A 460 -17.74 11.68 -1.20
C VAL A 460 -16.94 12.43 -2.24
N ILE A 461 -15.72 12.00 -2.53
CA ILE A 461 -14.76 12.67 -3.41
C ILE A 461 -14.36 11.70 -4.53
N ALA A 462 -14.49 12.12 -5.79
CA ALA A 462 -14.13 11.32 -6.95
C ALA A 462 -12.69 11.62 -7.41
N VAL A 463 -12.00 10.67 -8.00
CA VAL A 463 -12.31 9.26 -8.22
C VAL A 463 -11.20 8.38 -7.63
N GLU A 464 -11.55 7.28 -6.98
CA GLU A 464 -10.62 6.23 -6.55
C GLU A 464 -10.59 5.13 -7.61
N THR A 465 -9.49 4.99 -8.35
CA THR A 465 -9.36 4.03 -9.47
C THR A 465 -8.18 3.09 -9.31
N ARG A 466 -7.22 3.45 -8.46
CA ARG A 466 -5.92 2.78 -8.35
C ARG A 466 -5.88 1.74 -7.23
N THR A 467 -6.90 0.88 -7.16
CA THR A 467 -7.03 -0.15 -6.12
C THR A 467 -6.16 -1.39 -6.38
N SER A 468 -5.90 -1.69 -7.64
CA SER A 468 -5.02 -2.78 -8.08
C SER A 468 -4.62 -2.57 -9.54
N SER A 469 -3.69 -3.41 -10.03
CA SER A 469 -3.32 -3.39 -11.44
C SER A 469 -4.51 -3.70 -12.36
N PRO A 470 -4.73 -2.92 -13.43
CA PRO A 470 -5.73 -3.23 -14.47
C PRO A 470 -5.26 -4.30 -15.46
N VAL A 471 -3.99 -4.68 -15.39
CA VAL A 471 -3.32 -5.63 -16.29
C VAL A 471 -2.60 -6.67 -15.47
N ARG A 472 -2.55 -7.91 -15.95
CA ARG A 472 -1.67 -8.96 -15.44
C ARG A 472 -0.61 -9.29 -16.47
N ILE A 473 0.65 -9.31 -16.06
CA ILE A 473 1.77 -9.78 -16.88
C ILE A 473 1.91 -11.28 -16.61
N LEU A 474 1.74 -12.12 -17.64
CA LEU A 474 1.64 -13.55 -17.45
C LEU A 474 2.97 -14.17 -17.02
N ARG A 475 2.93 -15.03 -16.00
CA ARG A 475 4.09 -15.78 -15.51
C ARG A 475 3.70 -17.20 -15.09
N THR A 476 4.64 -18.12 -15.15
CA THR A 476 4.44 -19.50 -14.70
C THR A 476 4.37 -19.56 -13.18
N PRO A 477 3.52 -20.41 -12.60
CA PRO A 477 3.40 -20.54 -11.14
C PRO A 477 4.66 -21.05 -10.44
N ASP A 478 5.42 -21.91 -11.11
CA ASP A 478 6.55 -22.65 -10.53
C ASP A 478 7.83 -21.82 -10.55
N THR A 479 8.19 -21.25 -11.70
CA THR A 479 9.43 -20.51 -11.88
C THR A 479 9.28 -19.00 -11.70
N LEU A 480 8.05 -18.49 -11.66
CA LEU A 480 7.70 -17.07 -11.67
C LEU A 480 8.29 -16.28 -12.86
N MET A 481 8.89 -16.96 -13.82
CA MET A 481 9.29 -16.35 -15.09
C MET A 481 8.06 -16.10 -15.97
N HIS A 482 8.18 -15.11 -16.84
CA HIS A 482 7.19 -14.86 -17.89
C HIS A 482 6.94 -16.15 -18.72
N VAL A 483 5.68 -16.35 -19.13
CA VAL A 483 5.26 -17.64 -19.77
C VAL A 483 6.06 -18.02 -21.02
N ARG A 484 6.64 -17.05 -21.74
CA ARG A 484 7.49 -17.28 -22.92
C ARG A 484 8.93 -16.79 -22.73
N LEU A 485 9.11 -15.63 -22.13
CA LEU A 485 10.42 -14.99 -22.03
C LEU A 485 11.20 -15.51 -20.81
N ARG A 486 12.30 -16.19 -21.04
CA ARG A 486 13.24 -16.62 -20.00
C ARG A 486 13.99 -15.42 -19.44
N GLY A 487 14.35 -15.46 -18.16
CA GLY A 487 15.08 -14.36 -17.50
C GLY A 487 14.25 -13.11 -17.21
N LEU A 488 12.92 -13.12 -17.45
CA LEU A 488 11.98 -12.06 -17.06
C LEU A 488 11.10 -12.57 -15.92
N PHE A 489 11.09 -11.84 -14.78
CA PHE A 489 10.31 -12.16 -13.60
C PHE A 489 9.30 -11.05 -13.31
N PRO A 490 8.06 -11.13 -13.82
CA PRO A 490 7.00 -10.19 -13.49
C PRO A 490 6.69 -10.23 -11.98
N CYS A 491 6.80 -9.09 -11.29
CA CYS A 491 6.82 -9.05 -9.84
C CYS A 491 5.80 -8.06 -9.27
N GLY A 492 5.19 -8.46 -8.16
CA GLY A 492 4.45 -7.59 -7.27
C GLY A 492 3.09 -7.15 -7.79
N GLU A 493 2.67 -5.97 -7.36
CA GLU A 493 1.36 -5.42 -7.66
C GLU A 493 1.21 -5.03 -9.13
N GLY A 494 2.27 -4.48 -9.73
CA GLY A 494 2.27 -4.12 -11.16
C GLY A 494 2.10 -5.30 -12.08
N ALA A 495 2.65 -6.44 -11.73
CA ALA A 495 2.45 -7.68 -12.48
C ALA A 495 1.09 -8.37 -12.20
N GLY A 496 0.30 -7.86 -11.24
CA GLY A 496 -1.02 -8.37 -10.91
C GLY A 496 -1.05 -9.52 -9.90
N TYR A 497 0.03 -9.71 -9.12
CA TYR A 497 0.17 -10.84 -8.17
C TYR A 497 0.21 -10.43 -6.70
N ALA A 498 0.22 -9.14 -6.40
CA ALA A 498 0.15 -8.60 -5.05
C ALA A 498 -0.91 -7.49 -4.95
N GLY A 499 -1.24 -7.06 -3.74
CA GLY A 499 -2.23 -6.02 -3.47
C GLY A 499 -1.91 -5.22 -2.21
N GLY A 500 -0.64 -4.91 -1.97
CA GLY A 500 -0.18 -4.09 -0.85
C GLY A 500 1.28 -4.36 -0.49
N ILE A 501 1.81 -3.57 0.43
CA ILE A 501 3.24 -3.51 0.78
C ILE A 501 3.82 -4.91 1.10
N VAL A 502 3.23 -5.61 2.07
CA VAL A 502 3.75 -6.91 2.52
C VAL A 502 3.64 -7.98 1.45
N SER A 503 2.49 -8.05 0.75
CA SER A 503 2.32 -9.05 -0.31
C SER A 503 3.23 -8.78 -1.52
N ALA A 504 3.54 -7.52 -1.81
CA ALA A 504 4.52 -7.16 -2.84
C ALA A 504 5.94 -7.53 -2.39
N GLY A 505 6.30 -7.28 -1.12
CA GLY A 505 7.58 -7.69 -0.57
C GLY A 505 7.79 -9.20 -0.60
N VAL A 506 6.78 -9.97 -0.18
CA VAL A 506 6.79 -11.46 -0.28
C VAL A 506 6.98 -11.92 -1.72
N ASP A 507 6.28 -11.30 -2.67
CA ASP A 507 6.41 -11.66 -4.08
C ASP A 507 7.78 -11.27 -4.65
N GLY A 508 8.35 -10.16 -4.19
CA GLY A 508 9.71 -9.73 -4.51
C GLY A 508 10.76 -10.74 -4.06
N GLU A 509 10.70 -11.21 -2.80
CA GLU A 509 11.59 -12.28 -2.31
C GLU A 509 11.46 -13.55 -3.15
N ARG A 510 10.23 -13.96 -3.47
CA ARG A 510 9.99 -15.16 -4.31
C ARG A 510 10.55 -15.01 -5.72
N CYS A 511 10.40 -13.85 -6.34
CA CYS A 511 10.99 -13.58 -7.66
C CYS A 511 12.52 -13.62 -7.60
N ALA A 512 13.13 -13.11 -6.54
CA ALA A 512 14.58 -13.18 -6.33
C ALA A 512 15.07 -14.61 -6.12
N ASP A 513 14.36 -15.43 -5.31
CA ASP A 513 14.66 -16.86 -5.13
C ASP A 513 14.65 -17.63 -6.46
N ASN A 514 13.62 -17.38 -7.28
CA ASN A 514 13.51 -18.04 -8.59
C ASN A 514 14.53 -17.50 -9.61
N CYS A 515 14.88 -16.23 -9.54
CA CYS A 515 15.95 -15.66 -10.36
C CYS A 515 17.32 -16.28 -10.01
N ALA A 516 17.62 -16.47 -8.71
CA ALA A 516 18.83 -17.15 -8.26
C ALA A 516 18.89 -18.60 -8.74
N ALA A 517 17.77 -19.32 -8.65
CA ALA A 517 17.66 -20.69 -9.17
C ALA A 517 17.87 -20.76 -10.69
N TYR A 518 17.30 -19.81 -11.43
CA TYR A 518 17.50 -19.68 -12.88
C TYR A 518 18.97 -19.46 -13.23
N LEU A 519 19.65 -18.51 -12.60
CA LEU A 519 21.09 -18.25 -12.82
C LEU A 519 21.94 -19.47 -12.51
N SER A 520 21.66 -20.16 -11.39
CA SER A 520 22.36 -21.39 -11.05
C SER A 520 22.18 -22.49 -12.11
N SER A 521 21.03 -22.56 -12.77
CA SER A 521 20.74 -23.57 -13.81
C SER A 521 21.41 -23.31 -15.15
N ILE A 522 21.74 -22.05 -15.49
CA ILE A 522 22.40 -21.70 -16.75
C ILE A 522 23.92 -21.68 -16.64
N ASN A 523 24.45 -21.63 -15.41
CA ASN A 523 25.89 -21.67 -15.13
C ASN A 523 26.43 -23.10 -14.89
N GLN A 524 25.55 -24.11 -14.86
CA GLN A 524 25.87 -25.55 -14.86
C GLN A 524 25.94 -26.10 -16.27
#